data_354a91e84add041ec6043d1cfc7c438f
#
_entry.id   354a91e84add041ec6043d1cfc7c438f
#
_cell.length_a   1.000
_cell.length_b   1.000
_cell.length_c   1.000
_cell.angle_alpha   90.00
_cell.angle_beta   90.00
_cell.angle_gamma   90.00
#
_symmetry.space_group_name_H-M   'P 1'
#
loop_
_entity.id
_entity.type
_entity.pdbx_description
1 polymer ?
#
loop_
_entity_poly.entity_id
_entity_poly.type
_entity_poly.pdbx_seq_one_letter_code
_entity_poly.pdbx_strand_id
1 'polypeptide(L)'
;MITIGIDPGATIGVCVYDAADRCVLDCITTRSPREAVDWARRWWDGGSSRSPYIGIERARIYAKGGAQVADTIEQVGWMLGKLDAHLPQSNAAIVDCDGVYTVERRAVVSALSEAMGQQVKGDAGVWAALCAMHPDATRRPMAERPATRTKPAVEAVRAGPLYGVNAHERAALAVAWTLARHLGR
;
A
#
# COMPACT_ATOMS: atom_id res chain seq x y z
N MET A 1 -2.53 -11.08 -8.94
CA MET A 1 -2.27 -9.71 -9.45
C MET A 1 -1.47 -8.97 -8.39
N ILE A 2 -0.31 -8.46 -8.79
CA ILE A 2 0.57 -7.71 -7.87
C ILE A 2 0.32 -6.21 -8.07
N THR A 3 0.20 -5.48 -6.98
CA THR A 3 0.09 -4.02 -6.95
C THR A 3 1.11 -3.44 -5.98
N ILE A 4 1.66 -2.30 -6.33
CA ILE A 4 2.59 -1.54 -5.50
C ILE A 4 1.89 -0.24 -5.11
N GLY A 5 1.80 0.04 -3.82
CA GLY A 5 1.30 1.31 -3.32
C GLY A 5 2.46 2.18 -2.82
N ILE A 6 2.37 3.46 -3.09
CA ILE A 6 3.31 4.48 -2.60
C ILE A 6 2.50 5.56 -1.88
N ASP A 7 2.85 5.85 -0.64
CA ASP A 7 2.31 6.95 0.16
C ASP A 7 3.41 8.02 0.31
N PRO A 8 3.38 9.09 -0.51
CA PRO A 8 4.40 10.15 -0.47
C PRO A 8 4.18 11.10 0.70
N GLY A 9 5.28 11.64 1.22
CA GLY A 9 5.28 12.59 2.33
C GLY A 9 6.69 12.79 2.88
N ALA A 10 6.82 13.41 4.06
CA ALA A 10 8.13 13.57 4.73
C ALA A 10 8.80 12.21 5.03
N THR A 11 8.00 11.18 5.18
CA THR A 11 8.40 9.78 5.22
C THR A 11 7.51 9.03 4.24
N ILE A 12 8.12 8.34 3.31
CA ILE A 12 7.45 7.65 2.19
C ILE A 12 7.32 6.19 2.55
N GLY A 13 6.10 5.67 2.53
CA GLY A 13 5.82 4.25 2.61
C GLY A 13 5.70 3.64 1.21
N VAL A 14 6.25 2.46 1.00
CA VAL A 14 6.04 1.66 -0.20
C VAL A 14 5.69 0.24 0.20
N CYS A 15 4.68 -0.35 -0.43
CA CYS A 15 4.22 -1.69 -0.09
C CYS A 15 3.82 -2.47 -1.35
N VAL A 16 4.29 -3.70 -1.47
CA VAL A 16 3.89 -4.65 -2.52
C VAL A 16 2.85 -5.60 -1.96
N TYR A 17 1.73 -5.68 -2.65
CA TYR A 17 0.59 -6.49 -2.27
C TYR A 17 0.21 -7.47 -3.36
N ASP A 18 0.09 -8.75 -3.03
CA ASP A 18 -0.52 -9.75 -3.91
C ASP A 18 -2.00 -9.90 -3.59
N ALA A 19 -2.83 -9.50 -4.56
CA ALA A 19 -4.28 -9.59 -4.44
C ALA A 19 -4.81 -11.03 -4.57
N ALA A 20 -4.07 -11.94 -5.20
CA ALA A 20 -4.48 -13.34 -5.32
C ALA A 20 -4.28 -14.06 -3.98
N ASP A 21 -3.11 -13.91 -3.38
CA ASP A 21 -2.77 -14.52 -2.10
C ASP A 21 -3.21 -13.66 -0.90
N ARG A 22 -3.69 -12.45 -1.17
CA ARG A 22 -4.16 -11.47 -0.18
C ARG A 22 -3.12 -11.21 0.92
N CYS A 23 -1.87 -11.04 0.53
CA CYS A 23 -0.77 -10.82 1.47
C CYS A 23 0.19 -9.72 1.00
N VAL A 24 0.90 -9.15 1.96
CA VAL A 24 2.02 -8.27 1.71
C VAL A 24 3.24 -9.11 1.38
N LEU A 25 3.89 -8.80 0.26
CA LEU A 25 5.11 -9.47 -0.18
C LEU A 25 6.35 -8.78 0.38
N ASP A 26 6.36 -7.44 0.35
CA ASP A 26 7.48 -6.64 0.83
C ASP A 26 7.04 -5.19 1.09
N CYS A 27 7.74 -4.49 1.99
CA CYS A 27 7.51 -3.08 2.27
C CYS A 27 8.81 -2.38 2.61
N ILE A 28 8.89 -1.09 2.30
CA ILE A 28 9.94 -0.22 2.82
C ILE A 28 9.38 1.12 3.30
N THR A 29 10.16 1.75 4.16
CA THR A 29 9.97 3.14 4.56
C THR A 29 11.25 3.92 4.26
N THR A 30 11.15 5.02 3.53
CA THR A 30 12.27 5.88 3.17
C THR A 30 11.91 7.36 3.25
N ARG A 31 12.92 8.25 3.22
CA ARG A 31 12.74 9.69 3.05
C ARG A 31 13.11 10.16 1.65
N SER A 32 13.60 9.26 0.80
CA SER A 32 14.05 9.56 -0.55
C SER A 32 13.02 9.14 -1.59
N PRO A 33 12.40 10.08 -2.33
CA PRO A 33 11.53 9.75 -3.45
C PRO A 33 12.22 8.87 -4.50
N ARG A 34 13.52 9.10 -4.71
CA ARG A 34 14.35 8.29 -5.63
C ARG A 34 14.43 6.84 -5.17
N GLU A 35 14.75 6.61 -3.89
CA GLU A 35 14.84 5.27 -3.33
C GLU A 35 13.50 4.53 -3.42
N ALA A 36 12.39 5.21 -3.16
CA ALA A 36 11.05 4.65 -3.29
C ALA A 36 10.76 4.20 -4.73
N VAL A 37 11.07 5.03 -5.73
CA VAL A 37 10.90 4.71 -7.15
C VAL A 37 11.84 3.58 -7.58
N ASP A 38 13.13 3.65 -7.22
CA ASP A 38 14.12 2.63 -7.57
C ASP A 38 13.77 1.28 -6.94
N TRP A 39 13.17 1.28 -5.74
CA TRP A 39 12.69 0.08 -5.08
C TRP A 39 11.44 -0.50 -5.79
N ALA A 40 10.47 0.33 -6.15
CA ALA A 40 9.29 -0.09 -6.91
C ALA A 40 9.67 -0.68 -8.28
N ARG A 41 10.63 -0.07 -8.97
CA ARG A 41 11.15 -0.56 -10.27
C ARG A 41 11.77 -1.95 -10.18
N ARG A 42 12.46 -2.29 -9.09
CA ARG A 42 13.03 -3.64 -8.92
C ARG A 42 11.96 -4.75 -8.98
N TRP A 43 10.76 -4.44 -8.51
CA TRP A 43 9.63 -5.33 -8.64
C TRP A 43 9.06 -5.37 -10.07
N TRP A 44 9.14 -4.24 -10.78
CA TRP A 44 8.70 -4.14 -12.17
C TRP A 44 9.63 -4.90 -13.11
N ASP A 45 10.94 -4.69 -12.97
CA ASP A 45 11.98 -5.26 -13.84
C ASP A 45 12.32 -6.73 -13.50
N GLY A 46 11.87 -7.22 -12.38
CA GLY A 46 12.22 -8.54 -11.81
C GLY A 46 11.70 -9.76 -12.55
N GLY A 47 11.22 -9.61 -13.80
CA GLY A 47 10.93 -10.74 -14.69
C GLY A 47 9.74 -11.60 -14.28
N SER A 48 8.87 -11.12 -13.39
CA SER A 48 7.60 -11.80 -13.14
C SER A 48 6.76 -11.71 -14.43
N SER A 49 6.14 -12.80 -14.85
CA SER A 49 5.24 -12.86 -16.02
C SER A 49 4.01 -11.94 -15.91
N ARG A 50 3.93 -11.15 -14.85
CA ARG A 50 2.90 -10.16 -14.55
C ARG A 50 3.58 -8.92 -14.00
N SER A 51 3.78 -7.91 -14.86
CA SER A 51 4.21 -6.58 -14.39
C SER A 51 3.26 -6.07 -13.31
N PRO A 52 3.77 -5.61 -12.16
CA PRO A 52 2.93 -5.04 -11.12
C PRO A 52 2.32 -3.72 -11.59
N TYR A 53 1.15 -3.39 -11.08
CA TYR A 53 0.57 -2.06 -11.22
C TYR A 53 1.04 -1.17 -10.08
N ILE A 54 1.43 0.07 -10.38
CA ILE A 54 1.90 1.03 -9.38
C ILE A 54 0.81 2.05 -9.11
N GLY A 55 0.46 2.26 -7.84
CA GLY A 55 -0.41 3.32 -7.37
C GLY A 55 0.34 4.29 -6.45
N ILE A 56 0.20 5.58 -6.71
CA ILE A 56 0.78 6.65 -5.87
C ILE A 56 -0.36 7.41 -5.22
N GLU A 57 -0.36 7.55 -3.90
CA GLU A 57 -1.35 8.40 -3.22
C GLU A 57 -1.17 9.86 -3.66
N ARG A 58 -2.26 10.48 -4.08
CA ARG A 58 -2.30 11.86 -4.53
C ARG A 58 -2.97 12.74 -3.50
N ALA A 59 -2.25 13.72 -2.94
CA ALA A 59 -2.85 14.77 -2.15
C ALA A 59 -3.65 15.73 -3.05
N ARG A 60 -4.81 16.17 -2.57
CA ARG A 60 -5.52 17.31 -3.16
C ARG A 60 -5.21 18.58 -2.39
N ILE A 61 -5.00 19.67 -3.12
CA ILE A 61 -4.94 21.01 -2.52
C ILE A 61 -6.36 21.37 -2.08
N TYR A 62 -6.59 21.36 -0.77
CA TYR A 62 -7.74 22.03 -0.18
C TYR A 62 -7.30 23.44 0.23
N ALA A 63 -8.20 24.41 0.22
CA ALA A 63 -7.91 25.84 0.49
C ALA A 63 -7.15 26.12 1.81
N LYS A 64 -6.93 25.12 2.65
CA LYS A 64 -6.12 25.16 3.89
C LYS A 64 -4.87 24.30 3.86
N GLY A 65 -4.45 23.81 2.67
CA GLY A 65 -3.23 23.01 2.53
C GLY A 65 -1.99 23.88 2.77
N GLY A 66 -1.21 23.54 3.80
CA GLY A 66 0.08 24.18 4.09
C GLY A 66 1.22 23.69 3.18
N ALA A 67 2.44 24.14 3.45
CA ALA A 67 3.66 23.78 2.72
C ALA A 67 3.83 22.24 2.51
N GLN A 68 3.49 21.42 3.51
CA GLN A 68 3.56 19.97 3.41
C GLN A 68 2.74 19.38 2.26
N VAL A 69 1.60 19.97 1.92
CA VAL A 69 0.77 19.50 0.80
C VAL A 69 1.45 19.85 -0.53
N ALA A 70 2.06 21.03 -0.63
CA ALA A 70 2.82 21.43 -1.81
C ALA A 70 4.01 20.48 -2.05
N ASP A 71 4.79 20.17 -1.00
CA ASP A 71 5.92 19.25 -1.08
C ASP A 71 5.47 17.83 -1.52
N THR A 72 4.32 17.35 -1.01
CA THR A 72 3.78 16.05 -1.41
C THR A 72 3.36 16.04 -2.88
N ILE A 73 2.76 17.12 -3.37
CA ILE A 73 2.36 17.24 -4.79
C ILE A 73 3.59 17.26 -5.70
N GLU A 74 4.64 17.99 -5.30
CA GLU A 74 5.90 18.02 -6.04
C GLU A 74 6.54 16.62 -6.09
N GLN A 75 6.56 15.89 -4.96
CA GLN A 75 7.05 14.51 -4.91
C GLN A 75 6.27 13.60 -5.85
N VAL A 76 4.94 13.68 -5.86
CA VAL A 76 4.09 12.89 -6.78
C VAL A 76 4.45 13.19 -8.23
N GLY A 77 4.54 14.47 -8.59
CA GLY A 77 4.92 14.89 -9.95
C GLY A 77 6.31 14.37 -10.34
N TRP A 78 7.27 14.45 -9.44
CA TRP A 78 8.61 13.92 -9.65
C TRP A 78 8.62 12.40 -9.84
N MET A 79 7.88 11.65 -9.00
CA MET A 79 7.78 10.19 -9.10
C MET A 79 7.14 9.76 -10.42
N LEU A 80 6.05 10.42 -10.83
CA LEU A 80 5.40 10.18 -12.12
C LEU A 80 6.39 10.40 -13.28
N GLY A 81 7.10 11.52 -13.28
CA GLY A 81 8.12 11.80 -14.30
C GLY A 81 9.26 10.78 -14.33
N LYS A 82 9.63 10.20 -13.18
CA LYS A 82 10.62 9.11 -13.12
C LYS A 82 10.09 7.78 -13.60
N LEU A 83 8.80 7.56 -13.53
CA LEU A 83 8.12 6.36 -14.03
C LEU A 83 7.60 6.54 -15.48
N ASP A 84 8.02 7.62 -16.15
CA ASP A 84 7.60 7.98 -17.51
C ASP A 84 6.07 8.10 -17.66
N ALA A 85 5.40 8.51 -16.59
CA ALA A 85 3.95 8.64 -16.50
C ALA A 85 3.52 10.11 -16.51
N HIS A 86 2.40 10.41 -17.15
CA HIS A 86 1.85 11.75 -17.26
C HIS A 86 0.49 11.84 -16.57
N LEU A 87 0.33 12.80 -15.67
CA LEU A 87 -0.93 13.04 -14.98
C LEU A 87 -1.90 13.80 -15.88
N PRO A 88 -2.96 13.16 -16.39
CA PRO A 88 -3.95 13.86 -17.19
C PRO A 88 -4.82 14.77 -16.30
N GLN A 89 -5.41 15.82 -16.88
CA GLN A 89 -6.38 16.65 -16.19
C GLN A 89 -7.66 15.83 -15.95
N SER A 90 -7.82 15.31 -14.75
CA SER A 90 -8.96 14.48 -14.35
C SER A 90 -9.39 14.77 -12.92
N ASN A 91 -10.69 14.76 -12.70
CA ASN A 91 -11.31 14.83 -11.37
C ASN A 91 -11.64 13.46 -10.79
N ALA A 92 -11.30 12.37 -11.49
CA ALA A 92 -11.47 11.03 -10.97
C ALA A 92 -10.60 10.80 -9.73
N ALA A 93 -11.08 9.97 -8.81
CA ALA A 93 -10.37 9.68 -7.57
C ALA A 93 -9.25 8.66 -7.76
N ILE A 94 -9.31 7.88 -8.85
CA ILE A 94 -8.23 7.03 -9.35
C ILE A 94 -8.03 7.38 -10.81
N VAL A 95 -6.80 7.68 -11.20
CA VAL A 95 -6.43 8.12 -12.54
C VAL A 95 -5.28 7.26 -13.05
N ASP A 96 -5.45 6.68 -14.23
CA ASP A 96 -4.37 6.03 -14.97
C ASP A 96 -3.48 7.09 -15.62
N CYS A 97 -2.19 6.96 -15.41
CA CYS A 97 -1.14 7.84 -15.91
C CYS A 97 -0.13 6.97 -16.66
N ASP A 98 -0.53 6.45 -17.83
CA ASP A 98 0.31 5.58 -18.67
C ASP A 98 0.80 4.29 -17.95
N GLY A 99 -0.11 3.63 -17.21
CA GLY A 99 0.17 2.39 -16.46
C GLY A 99 0.63 2.59 -15.02
N VAL A 100 0.88 3.83 -14.61
CA VAL A 100 1.02 4.23 -13.20
C VAL A 100 -0.25 4.95 -12.77
N TYR A 101 -0.79 4.60 -11.63
CA TYR A 101 -2.06 5.13 -11.15
C TYR A 101 -1.84 6.17 -10.05
N THR A 102 -2.58 7.28 -10.09
CA THR A 102 -2.73 8.14 -8.91
C THR A 102 -4.03 7.83 -8.20
N VAL A 103 -3.96 7.67 -6.88
CA VAL A 103 -5.08 7.25 -6.03
C VAL A 103 -5.31 8.32 -4.95
N GLU A 104 -6.50 8.90 -4.90
CA GLU A 104 -6.82 9.86 -3.83
C GLU A 104 -7.24 9.16 -2.55
N ARG A 105 -6.94 9.78 -1.41
CA ARG A 105 -7.34 9.28 -0.09
C ARG A 105 -8.83 8.97 0.00
N ARG A 106 -9.68 9.76 -0.65
CA ARG A 106 -11.13 9.50 -0.69
C ARG A 106 -11.48 8.18 -1.39
N ALA A 107 -10.72 7.79 -2.42
CA ALA A 107 -10.92 6.50 -3.10
C ALA A 107 -10.58 5.34 -2.16
N VAL A 108 -9.49 5.46 -1.40
CA VAL A 108 -9.11 4.47 -0.38
C VAL A 108 -10.21 4.30 0.65
N VAL A 109 -10.66 5.41 1.24
CA VAL A 109 -11.73 5.40 2.26
C VAL A 109 -13.04 4.84 1.70
N SER A 110 -13.42 5.24 0.47
CA SER A 110 -14.64 4.76 -0.18
C SER A 110 -14.59 3.25 -0.44
N ALA A 111 -13.49 2.77 -1.02
CA ALA A 111 -13.31 1.35 -1.34
C ALA A 111 -13.33 0.45 -0.08
N LEU A 112 -12.68 0.91 1.00
CA LEU A 112 -12.69 0.19 2.27
C LEU A 112 -14.07 0.24 2.94
N SER A 113 -14.76 1.39 2.92
CA SER A 113 -16.11 1.51 3.47
C SER A 113 -17.10 0.60 2.75
N GLU A 114 -17.02 0.54 1.42
CA GLU A 114 -17.82 -0.37 0.61
C GLU A 114 -17.53 -1.84 0.94
N ALA A 115 -16.25 -2.22 1.06
CA ALA A 115 -15.86 -3.58 1.38
C ALA A 115 -16.31 -4.02 2.78
N MET A 116 -16.33 -3.09 3.73
CA MET A 116 -16.73 -3.33 5.12
C MET A 116 -18.24 -3.20 5.36
N GLY A 117 -19.00 -2.65 4.42
CA GLY A 117 -20.41 -2.31 4.61
C GLY A 117 -20.66 -1.22 5.68
N GLN A 118 -19.63 -0.47 6.07
CA GLN A 118 -19.70 0.58 7.07
C GLN A 118 -18.70 1.69 6.81
N GLN A 119 -18.96 2.89 7.35
CA GLN A 119 -18.09 4.03 7.14
C GLN A 119 -16.71 3.84 7.82
N VAL A 120 -15.65 3.87 7.03
CA VAL A 120 -14.25 3.91 7.48
C VAL A 120 -13.81 5.36 7.65
N LYS A 121 -13.13 5.71 8.75
CA LYS A 121 -12.68 7.08 9.04
C LYS A 121 -11.25 7.10 9.54
N GLY A 122 -10.44 8.01 8.98
CA GLY A 122 -9.06 8.23 9.40
C GLY A 122 -8.14 7.02 9.21
N ASP A 123 -6.87 7.17 9.56
CA ASP A 123 -5.85 6.15 9.32
C ASP A 123 -6.05 4.91 10.21
N ALA A 124 -6.48 5.12 11.45
CA ALA A 124 -6.80 4.01 12.35
C ALA A 124 -7.95 3.15 11.81
N GLY A 125 -9.00 3.78 11.25
CA GLY A 125 -10.11 3.08 10.62
C GLY A 125 -9.71 2.34 9.35
N VAL A 126 -8.84 2.94 8.52
CA VAL A 126 -8.27 2.29 7.33
C VAL A 126 -7.50 1.03 7.73
N TRP A 127 -6.63 1.14 8.74
CA TRP A 127 -5.87 -0.01 9.23
C TRP A 127 -6.77 -1.11 9.82
N ALA A 128 -7.76 -0.73 10.63
CA ALA A 128 -8.71 -1.68 11.21
C ALA A 128 -9.50 -2.43 10.12
N ALA A 129 -9.92 -1.73 9.05
CA ALA A 129 -10.60 -2.34 7.91
C ALA A 129 -9.71 -3.34 7.18
N LEU A 130 -8.45 -2.99 6.89
CA LEU A 130 -7.48 -3.90 6.28
C LEU A 130 -7.26 -5.15 7.14
N CYS A 131 -7.08 -4.99 8.46
CA CYS A 131 -6.94 -6.12 9.38
C CYS A 131 -8.18 -7.01 9.41
N ALA A 132 -9.38 -6.43 9.39
CA ALA A 132 -10.62 -7.19 9.42
C ALA A 132 -10.84 -8.04 8.15
N MET A 133 -10.32 -7.59 7.01
CA MET A 133 -10.41 -8.32 5.74
C MET A 133 -9.35 -9.41 5.58
N HIS A 134 -8.33 -9.44 6.43
CA HIS A 134 -7.23 -10.41 6.35
C HIS A 134 -7.19 -11.22 7.65
N PRO A 135 -7.67 -12.47 7.66
CA PRO A 135 -7.64 -13.32 8.85
C PRO A 135 -6.24 -13.40 9.44
N ASP A 136 -6.15 -13.29 10.76
CA ASP A 136 -4.87 -13.29 11.49
C ASP A 136 -3.85 -12.24 11.01
N ALA A 137 -4.33 -11.09 10.49
CA ALA A 137 -3.57 -10.08 9.76
C ALA A 137 -2.18 -9.77 10.36
N THR A 138 -2.11 -9.60 11.66
CA THR A 138 -0.88 -9.22 12.38
C THR A 138 -0.31 -10.34 13.24
N ARG A 139 -0.72 -11.60 13.02
CA ARG A 139 -0.24 -12.74 13.80
C ARG A 139 1.29 -12.85 13.72
N ARG A 140 1.93 -12.94 14.86
CA ARG A 140 3.39 -13.13 14.94
C ARG A 140 3.77 -14.55 14.54
N PRO A 141 4.87 -14.73 13.78
CA PRO A 141 5.39 -16.06 13.52
C PRO A 141 5.89 -16.69 14.83
N MET A 142 5.73 -17.99 14.94
CA MET A 142 6.28 -18.79 16.03
C MET A 142 7.10 -19.93 15.44
N ALA A 143 8.33 -20.10 15.96
CA ALA A 143 9.15 -21.24 15.60
C ALA A 143 8.58 -22.52 16.23
N GLU A 144 8.72 -23.63 15.52
CA GLU A 144 8.45 -24.94 16.08
C GLU A 144 9.33 -25.18 17.32
N ARG A 145 8.73 -25.76 18.35
CA ARG A 145 9.44 -26.16 19.54
C ARG A 145 8.93 -27.52 20.03
N PRO A 146 9.82 -28.52 20.16
CA PRO A 146 9.41 -29.83 20.67
C PRO A 146 8.91 -29.72 22.11
N ALA A 147 8.09 -30.68 22.50
CA ALA A 147 7.65 -30.81 23.89
C ALA A 147 8.85 -31.03 24.81
N THR A 148 8.79 -30.39 26.00
CA THR A 148 9.74 -30.63 27.09
C THR A 148 8.97 -31.16 28.30
N ARG A 149 9.70 -31.59 29.35
CA ARG A 149 9.08 -32.09 30.59
C ARG A 149 8.07 -31.12 31.22
N THR A 150 8.25 -29.81 31.00
CA THR A 150 7.43 -28.76 31.63
C THR A 150 6.62 -27.92 30.66
N LYS A 151 6.80 -28.10 29.35
CA LYS A 151 6.11 -27.30 28.33
C LYS A 151 5.65 -28.19 27.19
N PRO A 152 4.42 -28.01 26.69
CA PRO A 152 3.91 -28.74 25.53
C PRO A 152 4.71 -28.39 24.26
N ALA A 153 4.62 -29.25 23.27
CA ALA A 153 5.08 -28.92 21.92
C ALA A 153 4.36 -27.68 21.38
N VAL A 154 5.06 -26.89 20.59
CA VAL A 154 4.52 -25.74 19.90
C VAL A 154 4.75 -25.98 18.42
N GLU A 155 3.67 -25.99 17.63
CA GLU A 155 3.77 -26.08 16.18
C GLU A 155 4.26 -24.73 15.60
N ALA A 156 4.96 -24.81 14.46
CA ALA A 156 5.36 -23.62 13.72
C ALA A 156 4.11 -22.85 13.25
N VAL A 157 4.07 -21.56 13.54
CA VAL A 157 3.00 -20.66 13.11
C VAL A 157 3.58 -19.65 12.13
N ARG A 158 3.00 -19.57 10.93
CA ARG A 158 3.40 -18.56 9.93
C ARG A 158 2.96 -17.16 10.37
N ALA A 159 3.74 -16.16 9.94
CA ALA A 159 3.35 -14.76 10.10
C ALA A 159 1.99 -14.52 9.43
N GLY A 160 1.20 -13.63 10.01
CA GLY A 160 -0.02 -13.14 9.38
C GLY A 160 0.29 -12.31 8.13
N PRO A 161 -0.67 -12.20 7.20
CA PRO A 161 -0.44 -11.56 5.88
C PRO A 161 -0.05 -10.07 5.95
N LEU A 162 -0.28 -9.40 7.07
CA LEU A 162 0.08 -8.00 7.28
C LEU A 162 1.06 -7.83 8.47
N TYR A 163 1.73 -8.92 8.89
CA TYR A 163 2.69 -8.85 9.97
C TYR A 163 3.92 -8.00 9.58
N GLY A 164 4.33 -7.12 10.48
CA GLY A 164 5.51 -6.27 10.27
C GLY A 164 5.25 -4.94 9.56
N VAL A 165 4.05 -4.73 9.00
CA VAL A 165 3.70 -3.47 8.32
C VAL A 165 3.64 -2.31 9.33
N ASN A 166 4.51 -1.31 9.16
CA ASN A 166 4.57 -0.13 10.02
C ASN A 166 3.56 0.96 9.63
N ALA A 167 3.52 2.08 10.35
CA ALA A 167 2.52 3.13 10.18
C ALA A 167 2.51 3.74 8.76
N HIS A 168 3.68 4.03 8.17
CA HIS A 168 3.79 4.62 6.83
C HIS A 168 3.48 3.58 5.73
N GLU A 169 3.88 2.34 5.94
CA GLU A 169 3.60 1.26 5.02
C GLU A 169 2.11 0.89 4.98
N ARG A 170 1.35 1.13 6.07
CA ARG A 170 -0.11 0.91 6.12
C ARG A 170 -0.87 1.78 5.12
N ALA A 171 -0.46 3.04 4.97
CA ALA A 171 -1.06 3.94 3.99
C ALA A 171 -0.75 3.47 2.56
N ALA A 172 0.51 3.12 2.28
CA ALA A 172 0.93 2.54 1.01
C ALA A 172 0.19 1.21 0.70
N LEU A 173 0.04 0.33 1.69
CA LEU A 173 -0.75 -0.90 1.55
C LEU A 173 -2.21 -0.60 1.18
N ALA A 174 -2.82 0.41 1.81
CA ALA A 174 -4.19 0.80 1.51
C ALA A 174 -4.34 1.29 0.06
N VAL A 175 -3.34 2.00 -0.47
CA VAL A 175 -3.27 2.39 -1.90
C VAL A 175 -3.16 1.16 -2.80
N ALA A 176 -2.22 0.24 -2.51
CA ALA A 176 -2.04 -0.99 -3.27
C ALA A 176 -3.31 -1.85 -3.30
N TRP A 177 -3.93 -2.06 -2.15
CA TRP A 177 -5.19 -2.81 -2.02
C TRP A 177 -6.34 -2.15 -2.80
N THR A 178 -6.46 -0.82 -2.71
CA THR A 178 -7.50 -0.06 -3.44
C THR A 178 -7.32 -0.17 -4.94
N LEU A 179 -6.08 -0.06 -5.42
CA LEU A 179 -5.74 -0.24 -6.83
C LEU A 179 -6.06 -1.66 -7.30
N ALA A 180 -5.68 -2.68 -6.54
CA ALA A 180 -5.98 -4.07 -6.85
C ALA A 180 -7.50 -4.31 -7.00
N ARG A 181 -8.30 -3.74 -6.09
CA ARG A 181 -9.76 -3.81 -6.17
C ARG A 181 -10.34 -3.05 -7.37
N HIS A 182 -9.76 -1.92 -7.73
CA HIS A 182 -10.17 -1.13 -8.90
C HIS A 182 -9.94 -1.89 -10.22
N LEU A 183 -8.78 -2.51 -10.35
CA LEU A 183 -8.37 -3.25 -11.55
C LEU A 183 -9.01 -4.65 -11.64
N GLY A 184 -9.44 -5.22 -10.54
CA GLY A 184 -10.09 -6.54 -10.47
C GLY A 184 -11.61 -6.50 -10.71
N ARG A 185 -12.19 -5.31 -10.90
CA ARG A 185 -13.60 -5.12 -11.29
C ARG A 185 -13.74 -5.13 -12.81
#